data_ccd24d60b2756fef015ff3f81ea0415d
#
_entry.id   ccd24d60b2756fef015ff3f81ea0415d
#
_cell.length_a   1.000
_cell.length_b   1.000
_cell.length_c   1.000
_cell.angle_alpha   90.00
_cell.angle_beta   90.00
_cell.angle_gamma   90.00
#
_symmetry.space_group_name_H-M   'P 1'
#
loop_
_entity.id
_entity.type
_entity.pdbx_description
1 polymer ?
#
loop_
_entity_poly.entity_id
_entity_poly.type
_entity_poly.pdbx_seq_one_letter_code
_entity_poly.pdbx_strand_id
1 'polypeptide(L)'
;GLGDVYKRQDLIGKTPLVELGKYSASKGLETPVIAKVEFFNPGGSVKDRIALAMIEDAEQKGILKPGATIIEPTSGNTGVGLALVSAVKGYHLILTMPETMSVERRNLVKAYGAEVRLTSGKDGMPGAIKAAEELRDSIPGSVILGQFTNPANPAKHYATTGPEIWADTDGEIDIFVAGVGTGGTISGIAKYLKEQNPNVKVIAVAVSYTHL
;
A
#
# COMPACT_ATOMS: atom_id res chain seq x y z
N GLY A 1 -7.93 -26.08 -19.73
CA GLY A 1 -7.37 -25.10 -18.81
C GLY A 1 -7.98 -25.25 -17.42
N LEU A 2 -7.25 -24.87 -16.41
CA LEU A 2 -7.71 -24.93 -15.01
C LEU A 2 -8.67 -23.77 -14.66
N GLY A 3 -9.55 -23.35 -15.56
CA GLY A 3 -10.57 -22.33 -15.28
C GLY A 3 -10.04 -21.12 -14.51
N ASP A 4 -10.71 -20.72 -13.45
CA ASP A 4 -10.42 -19.53 -12.66
C ASP A 4 -9.38 -19.78 -11.54
N VAL A 5 -8.19 -20.32 -11.88
CA VAL A 5 -7.10 -20.49 -10.92
C VAL A 5 -6.25 -19.23 -10.86
N TYR A 6 -6.26 -18.56 -9.71
CA TYR A 6 -5.56 -17.31 -9.45
C TYR A 6 -4.27 -17.54 -8.65
N LYS A 7 -3.25 -16.73 -8.94
CA LYS A 7 -2.14 -16.52 -7.99
C LYS A 7 -2.64 -15.57 -6.90
N ARG A 8 -2.05 -15.68 -5.69
CA ARG A 8 -2.50 -14.87 -4.55
C ARG A 8 -2.48 -13.35 -4.81
N GLN A 9 -1.53 -12.87 -5.58
CA GLN A 9 -1.44 -11.46 -5.98
C GLN A 9 -2.59 -11.01 -6.90
N ASP A 10 -3.21 -11.92 -7.64
CA ASP A 10 -4.31 -11.61 -8.57
C ASP A 10 -5.61 -11.27 -7.80
N LEU A 11 -5.63 -11.58 -6.50
CA LEU A 11 -6.71 -11.21 -5.58
C LEU A 11 -6.60 -9.78 -5.03
N ILE A 12 -5.52 -9.05 -5.36
CA ILE A 12 -5.31 -7.67 -4.90
C ILE A 12 -6.23 -6.73 -5.68
N GLY A 13 -6.95 -5.89 -4.94
CA GLY A 13 -7.92 -4.95 -5.51
C GLY A 13 -9.34 -5.51 -5.57
N LYS A 14 -10.21 -4.82 -6.31
CA LYS A 14 -11.64 -5.14 -6.41
C LYS A 14 -12.30 -5.35 -5.04
N THR A 15 -11.89 -4.54 -4.08
CA THR A 15 -12.42 -4.59 -2.72
C THR A 15 -13.84 -4.02 -2.67
N PRO A 16 -14.72 -4.54 -1.81
CA PRO A 16 -16.11 -4.08 -1.76
C PRO A 16 -16.24 -2.68 -1.13
N LEU A 17 -17.34 -2.03 -1.49
CA LEU A 17 -17.90 -0.91 -0.74
C LEU A 17 -18.94 -1.44 0.26
N VAL A 18 -18.92 -0.90 1.49
CA VAL A 18 -19.87 -1.28 2.55
C VAL A 18 -20.52 -0.02 3.10
N GLU A 19 -21.84 -0.02 3.11
CA GLU A 19 -22.62 1.05 3.75
C GLU A 19 -22.57 0.92 5.28
N LEU A 20 -22.25 2.02 5.96
CA LEU A 20 -22.21 2.11 7.41
C LEU A 20 -23.54 2.67 7.97
N GLY A 21 -24.66 2.04 7.62
CA GLY A 21 -26.00 2.54 7.90
C GLY A 21 -26.28 2.82 9.38
N LYS A 22 -25.90 1.92 10.29
CA LYS A 22 -26.05 2.15 11.75
C LYS A 22 -25.23 3.33 12.24
N TYR A 23 -24.02 3.52 11.71
CA TYR A 23 -23.18 4.66 12.05
C TYR A 23 -23.80 5.95 11.55
N SER A 24 -24.23 6.00 10.29
CA SER A 24 -24.87 7.16 9.68
C SER A 24 -26.11 7.57 10.48
N ALA A 25 -26.98 6.62 10.82
CA ALA A 25 -28.17 6.88 11.63
C ALA A 25 -27.82 7.41 13.03
N SER A 26 -26.80 6.85 13.68
CA SER A 26 -26.35 7.30 15.01
C SER A 26 -25.81 8.74 15.02
N LYS A 27 -25.40 9.25 13.87
CA LYS A 27 -24.91 10.62 13.69
C LYS A 27 -25.94 11.56 13.06
N GLY A 28 -27.16 11.08 12.81
CA GLY A 28 -28.21 11.87 12.18
C GLY A 28 -27.88 12.31 10.74
N LEU A 29 -27.10 11.50 10.02
CA LEU A 29 -26.72 11.81 8.65
C LEU A 29 -27.84 11.37 7.71
N GLU A 30 -28.24 12.26 6.81
CA GLU A 30 -29.22 11.99 5.75
C GLU A 30 -28.60 11.16 4.61
N THR A 31 -27.30 11.32 4.39
CA THR A 31 -26.53 10.60 3.37
C THR A 31 -25.72 9.47 4.01
N PRO A 32 -25.72 8.26 3.44
CA PRO A 32 -24.97 7.15 3.99
C PRO A 32 -23.46 7.37 3.90
N VAL A 33 -22.74 6.94 4.94
CA VAL A 33 -21.29 6.80 4.88
C VAL A 33 -20.97 5.44 4.28
N ILE A 34 -20.17 5.44 3.22
CA ILE A 34 -19.75 4.23 2.51
C ILE A 34 -18.25 4.04 2.69
N ALA A 35 -17.83 2.85 3.07
CA ALA A 35 -16.44 2.49 3.31
C ALA A 35 -15.90 1.56 2.21
N LYS A 36 -14.77 1.93 1.60
CA LYS A 36 -13.99 1.03 0.73
C LYS A 36 -13.15 0.10 1.61
N VAL A 37 -13.48 -1.19 1.62
CA VAL A 37 -12.98 -2.14 2.61
C VAL A 37 -11.68 -2.80 2.15
N GLU A 38 -10.57 -2.07 2.27
CA GLU A 38 -9.25 -2.48 1.79
C GLU A 38 -8.60 -3.63 2.58
N PHE A 39 -9.11 -3.99 3.74
CA PHE A 39 -8.61 -5.18 4.47
C PHE A 39 -9.03 -6.52 3.82
N PHE A 40 -9.87 -6.50 2.81
CA PHE A 40 -10.15 -7.68 1.97
C PHE A 40 -9.01 -8.01 0.98
N ASN A 41 -8.05 -7.12 0.79
CA ASN A 41 -6.83 -7.51 0.07
C ASN A 41 -6.12 -8.67 0.78
N PRO A 42 -5.46 -9.58 0.05
CA PRO A 42 -4.90 -10.83 0.60
C PRO A 42 -3.81 -10.64 1.68
N GLY A 43 -3.14 -9.49 1.72
CA GLY A 43 -2.22 -9.09 2.80
C GLY A 43 -2.89 -8.22 3.87
N GLY A 44 -4.19 -7.95 3.73
CA GLY A 44 -5.02 -7.30 4.74
C GLY A 44 -5.02 -5.78 4.72
N SER A 45 -4.52 -5.11 3.67
CA SER A 45 -4.55 -3.65 3.60
C SER A 45 -4.49 -3.07 2.19
N VAL A 46 -4.76 -1.77 2.09
CA VAL A 46 -4.58 -0.98 0.86
C VAL A 46 -3.14 -1.03 0.32
N LYS A 47 -2.15 -1.34 1.14
CA LYS A 47 -0.75 -1.35 0.77
C LYS A 47 -0.37 -2.52 -0.14
N ASP A 48 -1.17 -3.56 -0.20
CA ASP A 48 -0.97 -4.65 -1.15
C ASP A 48 -0.97 -4.14 -2.58
N ARG A 49 -1.84 -3.16 -2.88
CA ARG A 49 -1.94 -2.53 -4.21
C ARG A 49 -0.63 -1.88 -4.64
N ILE A 50 -0.06 -1.06 -3.76
CA ILE A 50 1.18 -0.34 -4.09
C ILE A 50 2.41 -1.24 -4.05
N ALA A 51 2.42 -2.26 -3.18
CA ALA A 51 3.48 -3.26 -3.16
C ALA A 51 3.59 -3.99 -4.50
N LEU A 52 2.47 -4.47 -5.03
CA LEU A 52 2.43 -5.08 -6.36
C LEU A 52 2.85 -4.09 -7.44
N ALA A 53 2.29 -2.87 -7.43
CA ALA A 53 2.57 -1.88 -8.46
C ALA A 53 4.04 -1.45 -8.50
N MET A 54 4.67 -1.21 -7.36
CA MET A 54 6.08 -0.81 -7.29
C MET A 54 7.01 -1.91 -7.78
N ILE A 55 6.71 -3.18 -7.46
CA ILE A 55 7.48 -4.34 -7.96
C ILE A 55 7.31 -4.45 -9.48
N GLU A 56 6.08 -4.43 -10.00
CA GLU A 56 5.80 -4.53 -11.44
C GLU A 56 6.40 -3.37 -12.24
N ASP A 57 6.35 -2.16 -11.73
CA ASP A 57 6.99 -0.99 -12.35
C ASP A 57 8.52 -1.15 -12.43
N ALA A 58 9.14 -1.64 -11.36
CA ALA A 58 10.58 -1.91 -11.32
C ALA A 58 11.00 -3.05 -12.27
N GLU A 59 10.16 -4.09 -12.41
CA GLU A 59 10.32 -5.17 -13.38
C GLU A 59 10.25 -4.62 -14.82
N GLN A 60 9.21 -3.85 -15.15
CA GLN A 60 8.99 -3.27 -16.48
C GLN A 60 10.12 -2.33 -16.88
N LYS A 61 10.66 -1.56 -15.95
CA LYS A 61 11.80 -0.66 -16.17
C LYS A 61 13.13 -1.41 -16.25
N GLY A 62 13.14 -2.71 -16.01
CA GLY A 62 14.35 -3.54 -15.97
C GLY A 62 15.28 -3.22 -14.79
N ILE A 63 14.81 -2.48 -13.80
CA ILE A 63 15.53 -2.14 -12.57
C ILE A 63 15.59 -3.38 -11.64
N LEU A 64 14.48 -4.09 -11.51
CA LEU A 64 14.37 -5.30 -10.71
C LEU A 64 14.49 -6.53 -11.60
N LYS A 65 15.53 -7.32 -11.40
CA LYS A 65 15.79 -8.57 -12.15
C LYS A 65 15.20 -9.77 -11.43
N PRO A 66 14.83 -10.86 -12.13
CA PRO A 66 14.37 -12.09 -11.47
C PRO A 66 15.34 -12.57 -10.38
N GLY A 67 14.83 -12.89 -9.20
CA GLY A 67 15.61 -13.32 -8.05
C GLY A 67 16.42 -12.26 -7.32
N ALA A 68 16.31 -10.98 -7.72
CA ALA A 68 16.99 -9.88 -7.05
C ALA A 68 16.48 -9.65 -5.63
N THR A 69 17.24 -8.88 -4.88
CA THR A 69 16.88 -8.48 -3.51
C THR A 69 16.17 -7.13 -3.51
N ILE A 70 15.00 -7.11 -2.90
CA ILE A 70 14.25 -5.87 -2.59
C ILE A 70 14.57 -5.47 -1.16
N ILE A 71 14.85 -4.22 -0.92
CA ILE A 71 15.10 -3.65 0.42
C ILE A 71 14.10 -2.52 0.62
N GLU A 72 13.42 -2.48 1.76
CA GLU A 72 12.49 -1.37 2.05
C GLU A 72 12.54 -1.00 3.54
N PRO A 73 12.75 0.29 3.85
CA PRO A 73 12.67 0.78 5.22
C PRO A 73 11.20 0.99 5.59
N THR A 74 10.60 0.00 6.22
CA THR A 74 9.19 0.08 6.65
C THR A 74 8.88 -0.91 7.75
N SER A 75 8.05 -0.47 8.68
CA SER A 75 7.49 -1.31 9.76
C SER A 75 5.99 -1.54 9.63
N GLY A 76 5.39 -0.99 8.57
CA GLY A 76 3.95 -0.95 8.38
C GLY A 76 3.43 -1.96 7.36
N ASN A 77 2.18 -1.70 6.94
CA ASN A 77 1.46 -2.53 6.00
C ASN A 77 2.13 -2.64 4.61
N THR A 78 2.95 -1.65 4.23
CA THR A 78 3.75 -1.75 3.00
C THR A 78 4.72 -2.93 3.05
N GLY A 79 5.38 -3.14 4.20
CA GLY A 79 6.25 -4.30 4.40
C GLY A 79 5.50 -5.63 4.29
N VAL A 80 4.27 -5.70 4.78
CA VAL A 80 3.41 -6.90 4.65
C VAL A 80 3.06 -7.16 3.19
N GLY A 81 2.61 -6.13 2.46
CA GLY A 81 2.29 -6.24 1.03
C GLY A 81 3.51 -6.65 0.20
N LEU A 82 4.68 -6.04 0.46
CA LEU A 82 5.93 -6.42 -0.22
C LEU A 82 6.33 -7.86 0.10
N ALA A 83 6.19 -8.30 1.35
CA ALA A 83 6.52 -9.67 1.75
C ALA A 83 5.62 -10.69 1.02
N LEU A 84 4.32 -10.42 0.95
CA LEU A 84 3.38 -11.25 0.20
C LEU A 84 3.75 -11.34 -1.28
N VAL A 85 3.95 -10.20 -1.94
CA VAL A 85 4.22 -10.18 -3.40
C VAL A 85 5.61 -10.76 -3.71
N SER A 86 6.62 -10.46 -2.88
CA SER A 86 7.96 -11.02 -3.03
C SER A 86 7.97 -12.54 -2.91
N ALA A 87 7.23 -13.10 -1.95
CA ALA A 87 7.09 -14.54 -1.78
C ALA A 87 6.47 -15.21 -3.02
N VAL A 88 5.46 -14.59 -3.61
CA VAL A 88 4.79 -15.14 -4.82
C VAL A 88 5.65 -15.01 -6.07
N LYS A 89 6.39 -13.91 -6.22
CA LYS A 89 7.22 -13.63 -7.40
C LYS A 89 8.66 -14.17 -7.29
N GLY A 90 9.08 -14.71 -6.13
CA GLY A 90 10.39 -15.29 -5.93
C GLY A 90 11.50 -14.26 -5.70
N TYR A 91 11.19 -13.10 -5.12
CA TYR A 91 12.18 -12.11 -4.71
C TYR A 91 12.64 -12.32 -3.27
N HIS A 92 13.91 -12.06 -3.00
CA HIS A 92 14.39 -11.93 -1.63
C HIS A 92 14.03 -10.54 -1.10
N LEU A 93 13.37 -10.46 0.05
CA LEU A 93 12.97 -9.20 0.66
C LEU A 93 13.69 -9.00 2.00
N ILE A 94 14.31 -7.83 2.15
CA ILE A 94 14.89 -7.36 3.41
C ILE A 94 14.12 -6.12 3.86
N LEU A 95 13.54 -6.18 5.05
CA LEU A 95 12.87 -5.05 5.68
C LEU A 95 13.75 -4.49 6.81
N THR A 96 14.04 -3.20 6.75
CA THR A 96 14.73 -2.51 7.84
C THR A 96 13.71 -1.76 8.69
N MET A 97 13.78 -1.90 10.00
CA MET A 97 12.86 -1.26 10.93
C MET A 97 13.46 -1.10 12.32
N PRO A 98 13.02 -0.08 13.09
CA PRO A 98 13.43 0.07 14.48
C PRO A 98 13.03 -1.14 15.34
N GLU A 99 13.86 -1.49 16.29
CA GLU A 99 13.62 -2.60 17.24
C GLU A 99 12.39 -2.38 18.14
N THR A 100 11.88 -1.15 18.21
CA THR A 100 10.66 -0.78 18.95
C THR A 100 9.37 -1.26 18.26
N MET A 101 9.46 -1.74 17.02
CA MET A 101 8.30 -2.25 16.31
C MET A 101 7.79 -3.57 16.89
N SER A 102 6.47 -3.79 16.80
CA SER A 102 5.83 -4.94 17.43
C SER A 102 6.36 -6.29 16.93
N VAL A 103 6.44 -7.24 17.83
CA VAL A 103 6.93 -8.61 17.53
C VAL A 103 5.99 -9.31 16.54
N GLU A 104 4.68 -9.07 16.65
CA GLU A 104 3.65 -9.64 15.77
C GLU A 104 3.88 -9.26 14.32
N ARG A 105 4.18 -7.97 14.05
CA ARG A 105 4.49 -7.49 12.70
C ARG A 105 5.76 -8.11 12.13
N ARG A 106 6.79 -8.23 12.96
CA ARG A 106 8.04 -8.91 12.57
C ARG A 106 7.81 -10.38 12.22
N ASN A 107 7.01 -11.06 13.04
CA ASN A 107 6.69 -12.48 12.82
C ASN A 107 5.84 -12.67 11.55
N LEU A 108 4.89 -11.77 11.29
CA LEU A 108 4.06 -11.85 10.09
C LEU A 108 4.89 -11.75 8.79
N VAL A 109 5.78 -10.76 8.68
CA VAL A 109 6.61 -10.62 7.47
C VAL A 109 7.64 -11.76 7.33
N LYS A 110 8.16 -12.26 8.44
CA LYS A 110 9.03 -13.46 8.45
C LYS A 110 8.28 -14.71 7.99
N ALA A 111 7.00 -14.85 8.35
CA ALA A 111 6.18 -15.96 7.90
C ALA A 111 5.97 -15.97 6.37
N TYR A 112 6.04 -14.80 5.72
CA TYR A 112 6.10 -14.69 4.27
C TYR A 112 7.51 -14.89 3.67
N GLY A 113 8.52 -15.14 4.50
CA GLY A 113 9.90 -15.37 4.05
C GLY A 113 10.77 -14.10 3.99
N ALA A 114 10.29 -12.96 4.46
CA ALA A 114 11.08 -11.74 4.48
C ALA A 114 12.15 -11.78 5.59
N GLU A 115 13.34 -11.29 5.30
CA GLU A 115 14.37 -11.00 6.27
C GLU A 115 14.08 -9.67 6.98
N VAL A 116 14.27 -9.63 8.31
CA VAL A 116 14.07 -8.42 9.10
C VAL A 116 15.40 -7.99 9.70
N ARG A 117 15.84 -6.77 9.37
CA ARG A 117 17.01 -6.12 9.96
C ARG A 117 16.54 -5.04 10.94
N LEU A 118 16.81 -5.25 12.21
CA LEU A 118 16.46 -4.31 13.26
C LEU A 118 17.53 -3.24 13.39
N THR A 119 17.08 -1.99 13.54
CA THR A 119 17.93 -0.84 13.82
C THR A 119 17.65 -0.32 15.24
N SER A 120 18.55 0.49 15.78
CA SER A 120 18.37 1.08 17.10
C SER A 120 17.05 1.85 17.19
N GLY A 121 16.29 1.61 18.25
CA GLY A 121 15.04 2.32 18.50
C GLY A 121 15.24 3.83 18.70
N LYS A 122 16.44 4.25 19.14
CA LYS A 122 16.79 5.68 19.31
C LYS A 122 16.86 6.44 17.99
N ASP A 123 17.26 5.75 16.92
CA ASP A 123 17.42 6.36 15.59
C ASP A 123 16.12 6.36 14.79
N GLY A 124 15.07 5.70 15.27
CA GLY A 124 13.74 5.66 14.66
C GLY A 124 13.75 5.26 13.19
N MET A 125 12.83 5.80 12.40
CA MET A 125 12.76 5.55 10.95
C MET A 125 13.99 6.09 10.18
N PRO A 126 14.59 7.24 10.50
CA PRO A 126 15.83 7.66 9.85
C PRO A 126 16.96 6.61 9.94
N GLY A 127 17.10 5.94 11.09
CA GLY A 127 18.06 4.85 11.23
C GLY A 127 17.74 3.64 10.33
N ALA A 128 16.46 3.31 10.19
CA ALA A 128 16.03 2.24 9.29
C ALA A 128 16.28 2.58 7.81
N ILE A 129 16.05 3.83 7.40
CA ILE A 129 16.34 4.32 6.05
C ILE A 129 17.84 4.21 5.75
N LYS A 130 18.68 4.71 6.66
CA LYS A 130 20.14 4.63 6.51
C LYS A 130 20.61 3.18 6.37
N ALA A 131 20.11 2.28 7.20
CA ALA A 131 20.44 0.85 7.13
C ALA A 131 19.99 0.22 5.79
N ALA A 132 18.84 0.63 5.24
CA ALA A 132 18.40 0.18 3.93
C ALA A 132 19.34 0.64 2.81
N GLU A 133 19.81 1.89 2.86
CA GLU A 133 20.75 2.44 1.89
C GLU A 133 22.11 1.73 1.95
N GLU A 134 22.64 1.50 3.15
CA GLU A 134 23.89 0.75 3.35
C GLU A 134 23.79 -0.68 2.83
N LEU A 135 22.65 -1.35 3.06
CA LEU A 135 22.41 -2.70 2.52
C LEU A 135 22.32 -2.68 0.99
N ARG A 136 21.61 -1.72 0.40
CA ARG A 136 21.54 -1.58 -1.06
C ARG A 136 22.92 -1.42 -1.67
N ASP A 137 23.79 -0.60 -1.08
CA ASP A 137 25.13 -0.35 -1.59
C ASP A 137 26.06 -1.56 -1.41
N SER A 138 25.77 -2.44 -0.45
CA SER A 138 26.55 -3.66 -0.17
C SER A 138 26.07 -4.88 -0.95
N ILE A 139 24.82 -4.90 -1.43
CA ILE A 139 24.23 -6.05 -2.12
C ILE A 139 24.06 -5.70 -3.62
N PRO A 140 24.90 -6.23 -4.51
CA PRO A 140 24.82 -5.92 -5.94
C PRO A 140 23.45 -6.28 -6.53
N GLY A 141 22.86 -5.36 -7.29
CA GLY A 141 21.57 -5.55 -7.95
C GLY A 141 20.35 -5.49 -7.04
N SER A 142 20.52 -5.13 -5.76
CA SER A 142 19.40 -4.87 -4.88
C SER A 142 18.74 -3.51 -5.17
N VAL A 143 17.44 -3.41 -4.83
CA VAL A 143 16.61 -2.23 -5.14
C VAL A 143 15.84 -1.79 -3.90
N ILE A 144 15.83 -0.48 -3.63
CA ILE A 144 14.87 0.16 -2.72
C ILE A 144 13.72 0.70 -3.57
N LEU A 145 12.47 0.30 -3.27
CA LEU A 145 11.30 0.72 -4.04
C LEU A 145 10.80 2.12 -3.66
N GLY A 146 10.89 2.50 -2.39
CA GLY A 146 10.68 3.85 -1.91
C GLY A 146 9.23 4.33 -1.96
N GLN A 147 8.36 3.80 -1.11
CA GLN A 147 6.92 4.08 -1.12
C GLN A 147 6.51 5.56 -1.09
N PHE A 148 7.36 6.44 -0.54
CA PHE A 148 7.08 7.89 -0.42
C PHE A 148 7.35 8.68 -1.69
N THR A 149 8.27 8.21 -2.52
CA THR A 149 8.76 8.92 -3.72
C THR A 149 8.44 8.20 -5.03
N ASN A 150 8.00 6.95 -4.95
CA ASN A 150 7.74 6.12 -6.12
C ASN A 150 6.41 6.50 -6.78
N PRO A 151 6.42 6.96 -8.06
CA PRO A 151 5.21 7.36 -8.76
C PRO A 151 4.24 6.20 -9.04
N ALA A 152 4.69 4.95 -8.99
CA ALA A 152 3.82 3.79 -9.13
C ALA A 152 2.77 3.70 -8.00
N ASN A 153 3.05 4.30 -6.82
CA ASN A 153 2.11 4.36 -5.71
C ASN A 153 0.82 5.14 -6.10
N PRO A 154 0.84 6.45 -6.36
CA PRO A 154 -0.37 7.15 -6.77
C PRO A 154 -0.92 6.67 -8.10
N ALA A 155 -0.08 6.25 -9.05
CA ALA A 155 -0.50 5.72 -10.33
C ALA A 155 -1.39 4.47 -10.19
N LYS A 156 -1.07 3.57 -9.26
CA LYS A 156 -1.90 2.37 -9.00
C LYS A 156 -3.29 2.73 -8.51
N HIS A 157 -3.39 3.69 -7.62
CA HIS A 157 -4.69 4.15 -7.11
C HIS A 157 -5.51 4.88 -8.17
N TYR A 158 -4.86 5.67 -9.03
CA TYR A 158 -5.50 6.28 -10.18
C TYR A 158 -6.04 5.23 -11.16
N ALA A 159 -5.25 4.19 -11.45
CA ALA A 159 -5.61 3.17 -12.43
C ALA A 159 -6.61 2.12 -11.91
N THR A 160 -6.74 1.93 -10.59
CA THR A 160 -7.57 0.85 -10.03
C THR A 160 -8.55 1.33 -8.97
N THR A 161 -8.10 1.86 -7.85
CA THR A 161 -8.94 2.20 -6.70
C THR A 161 -9.94 3.31 -7.03
N GLY A 162 -9.51 4.33 -7.76
CA GLY A 162 -10.40 5.41 -8.23
C GLY A 162 -11.51 4.90 -9.15
N PRO A 163 -11.18 4.18 -10.24
CA PRO A 163 -12.17 3.56 -11.10
C PRO A 163 -13.13 2.58 -10.39
N GLU A 164 -12.61 1.77 -9.46
CA GLU A 164 -13.45 0.88 -8.65
C GLU A 164 -14.49 1.66 -7.85
N ILE A 165 -14.07 2.71 -7.14
CA ILE A 165 -14.97 3.55 -6.35
C ILE A 165 -16.02 4.19 -7.26
N TRP A 166 -15.61 4.77 -8.39
CA TRP A 166 -16.51 5.43 -9.33
C TRP A 166 -17.55 4.47 -9.89
N ALA A 167 -17.14 3.28 -10.32
CA ALA A 167 -18.02 2.27 -10.88
C ALA A 167 -18.99 1.70 -9.82
N ASP A 168 -18.50 1.41 -8.62
CA ASP A 168 -19.29 0.80 -7.54
C ASP A 168 -20.29 1.80 -6.91
N THR A 169 -20.21 3.08 -7.22
CA THR A 169 -21.14 4.13 -6.79
C THR A 169 -21.97 4.71 -7.93
N ASP A 170 -21.91 4.12 -9.13
CA ASP A 170 -22.53 4.65 -10.36
C ASP A 170 -22.17 6.13 -10.62
N GLY A 171 -21.00 6.57 -10.13
CA GLY A 171 -20.51 7.96 -10.22
C GLY A 171 -21.16 8.94 -9.23
N GLU A 172 -22.02 8.46 -8.35
CA GLU A 172 -22.71 9.30 -7.37
C GLU A 172 -21.85 9.48 -6.10
N ILE A 173 -20.85 10.39 -6.19
CA ILE A 173 -19.93 10.71 -5.10
C ILE A 173 -19.89 12.23 -4.89
N ASP A 174 -20.25 12.69 -3.70
CA ASP A 174 -20.11 14.09 -3.30
C ASP A 174 -18.80 14.37 -2.58
N ILE A 175 -18.40 13.44 -1.68
CA ILE A 175 -17.26 13.63 -0.80
C ILE A 175 -16.42 12.35 -0.77
N PHE A 176 -15.13 12.49 -1.05
CA PHE A 176 -14.14 11.43 -0.86
C PHE A 176 -13.22 11.78 0.31
N VAL A 177 -13.13 10.87 1.29
CA VAL A 177 -12.30 11.03 2.49
C VAL A 177 -11.24 9.95 2.52
N ALA A 178 -9.99 10.32 2.71
CA ALA A 178 -8.90 9.35 2.85
C ALA A 178 -7.87 9.77 3.91
N GLY A 179 -7.33 8.76 4.61
CA GLY A 179 -6.17 8.93 5.48
C GLY A 179 -4.90 9.21 4.65
N VAL A 180 -4.03 10.07 5.18
CA VAL A 180 -2.77 10.47 4.52
C VAL A 180 -1.59 9.95 5.32
N GLY A 181 -0.87 8.98 4.73
CA GLY A 181 0.47 8.57 5.15
C GLY A 181 1.48 9.00 4.08
N THR A 182 1.62 8.21 3.00
CA THR A 182 2.48 8.58 1.85
C THR A 182 1.82 9.58 0.90
N GLY A 183 0.53 9.82 1.04
CA GLY A 183 -0.26 10.63 0.12
C GLY A 183 -0.71 9.92 -1.17
N GLY A 184 -0.15 8.76 -1.49
CA GLY A 184 -0.40 8.08 -2.77
C GLY A 184 -1.87 7.71 -2.99
N THR A 185 -2.55 7.20 -1.95
CA THR A 185 -3.96 6.81 -2.03
C THR A 185 -4.85 8.00 -2.39
N ILE A 186 -4.76 9.07 -1.60
CA ILE A 186 -5.61 10.25 -1.81
C ILE A 186 -5.27 10.95 -3.13
N SER A 187 -3.99 11.07 -3.48
CA SER A 187 -3.57 11.72 -4.72
C SER A 187 -4.05 10.99 -5.96
N GLY A 188 -3.87 9.67 -6.00
CA GLY A 188 -4.29 8.86 -7.14
C GLY A 188 -5.80 8.82 -7.32
N ILE A 189 -6.55 8.56 -6.23
CA ILE A 189 -8.01 8.50 -6.27
C ILE A 189 -8.60 9.89 -6.57
N ALA A 190 -8.14 10.94 -5.88
CA ALA A 190 -8.64 12.30 -6.09
C ALA A 190 -8.44 12.77 -7.52
N LYS A 191 -7.28 12.49 -8.11
CA LYS A 191 -7.02 12.82 -9.51
C LYS A 191 -8.07 12.18 -10.42
N TYR A 192 -8.30 10.88 -10.29
CA TYR A 192 -9.29 10.16 -11.08
C TYR A 192 -10.71 10.72 -10.87
N LEU A 193 -11.17 10.84 -9.62
CA LEU A 193 -12.52 11.32 -9.31
C LEU A 193 -12.75 12.73 -9.81
N LYS A 194 -11.76 13.63 -9.69
CA LYS A 194 -11.85 15.03 -10.17
C LYS A 194 -11.90 15.12 -11.70
N GLU A 195 -11.29 14.20 -12.41
CA GLU A 195 -11.40 14.11 -13.88
C GLU A 195 -12.80 13.64 -14.32
N GLN A 196 -13.47 12.78 -13.52
CA GLN A 196 -14.83 12.36 -13.78
C GLN A 196 -15.86 13.43 -13.37
N ASN A 197 -15.71 13.97 -12.16
CA ASN A 197 -16.58 15.03 -11.63
C ASN A 197 -15.74 16.04 -10.80
N PRO A 198 -15.48 17.25 -11.33
CA PRO A 198 -14.68 18.26 -10.63
C PRO A 198 -15.31 18.76 -9.31
N ASN A 199 -16.62 18.55 -9.11
CA ASN A 199 -17.33 18.98 -7.89
C ASN A 199 -17.11 18.04 -6.69
N VAL A 200 -16.63 16.83 -6.87
CA VAL A 200 -16.31 15.92 -5.75
C VAL A 200 -15.39 16.63 -4.75
N LYS A 201 -15.81 16.72 -3.51
CA LYS A 201 -14.96 17.24 -2.42
C LYS A 201 -13.98 16.17 -1.98
N VAL A 202 -12.71 16.54 -1.81
CA VAL A 202 -11.66 15.64 -1.33
C VAL A 202 -11.18 16.11 0.03
N ILE A 203 -11.27 15.24 1.03
CA ILE A 203 -10.90 15.54 2.41
C ILE A 203 -9.75 14.62 2.82
N ALA A 204 -8.63 15.24 3.19
CA ALA A 204 -7.46 14.56 3.73
C ALA A 204 -7.55 14.47 5.25
N VAL A 205 -7.33 13.28 5.81
CA VAL A 205 -7.21 13.07 7.25
C VAL A 205 -5.77 12.69 7.54
N ALA A 206 -5.03 13.57 8.20
CA ALA A 206 -3.66 13.28 8.62
C ALA A 206 -3.67 12.13 9.65
N VAL A 207 -2.83 11.12 9.46
CA VAL A 207 -2.58 10.15 10.50
C VAL A 207 -1.68 10.78 11.58
N SER A 208 -1.77 10.32 12.82
CA SER A 208 -1.17 10.98 14.00
C SER A 208 0.34 11.22 13.93
N TYR A 209 1.06 10.53 13.06
CA TYR A 209 2.50 10.69 12.83
C TYR A 209 2.84 11.43 11.54
N THR A 210 1.85 11.94 10.81
CA THR A 210 2.03 12.73 9.59
C THR A 210 1.68 14.18 9.90
N HIS A 211 2.63 15.08 9.69
CA HIS A 211 2.38 16.53 9.74
C HIS A 211 2.09 16.99 8.31
N LEU A 212 0.85 17.37 8.05
CA LEU A 212 0.41 17.99 6.79
C LEU A 212 0.50 19.50 6.88
#